data_5de5781f19336d534da4e4e3116d6118
#
_entry.id   5de5781f19336d534da4e4e3116d6118
#
_cell.length_a   1.000
_cell.length_b   1.000
_cell.length_c   1.000
_cell.angle_alpha   90.00
_cell.angle_beta   90.00
_cell.angle_gamma   90.00
#
_symmetry.space_group_name_H-M   'P 1'
#
loop_
_entity.id
_entity.type
_entity.pdbx_description
1 polymer ?
#
loop_
_entity_poly.entity_id
_entity_poly.type
_entity_poly.pdbx_seq_one_letter_code
_entity_poly.pdbx_strand_id
1 'polypeptide(L)'
;NIKEKSLLECLQQPLFMQYHNNMPFNDNMLRPCPMLENPERLRKMVHESGAKSTDMTSPEPVDDLCNKTTPYAERWEKKADELWKENRRAKEEKSINHII
;
A
#
# COMPACT_ATOMS: atom_id res chain seq x y z
N ASN A 1 14.17 -6.19 14.63
CA ASN A 1 14.38 -7.28 15.58
C ASN A 1 14.57 -6.73 16.99
N ILE A 2 13.65 -7.04 17.88
CA ILE A 2 13.68 -6.53 19.28
C ILE A 2 14.85 -7.06 20.10
N LYS A 3 15.54 -8.09 19.64
CA LYS A 3 16.78 -8.59 20.28
C LYS A 3 17.97 -7.67 19.99
N GLU A 4 17.92 -6.95 18.89
CA GLU A 4 19.02 -6.08 18.46
C GLU A 4 18.74 -4.60 18.78
N LYS A 5 17.47 -4.23 18.86
CA LYS A 5 17.06 -2.85 19.00
C LYS A 5 15.90 -2.70 19.99
N SER A 6 15.83 -1.55 20.67
CA SER A 6 14.70 -1.22 21.54
C SER A 6 13.40 -1.10 20.73
N LEU A 7 12.25 -1.12 21.41
CA LEU A 7 10.96 -0.92 20.75
C LEU A 7 10.90 0.40 20.02
N LEU A 8 11.40 1.49 20.60
CA LEU A 8 11.43 2.80 19.97
C LEU A 8 12.27 2.79 18.71
N GLU A 9 13.45 2.16 18.74
CA GLU A 9 14.30 2.04 17.57
C GLU A 9 13.64 1.21 16.47
N CYS A 10 12.90 0.16 16.83
CA CYS A 10 12.12 -0.62 15.85
C CYS A 10 11.07 0.22 15.15
N LEU A 11 10.38 1.10 15.89
CA LEU A 11 9.37 2.01 15.32
C LEU A 11 9.99 3.08 14.40
N GLN A 12 11.29 3.30 14.52
CA GLN A 12 12.03 4.29 13.71
C GLN A 12 12.83 3.64 12.59
N GLN A 13 12.67 2.34 12.35
CA GLN A 13 13.38 1.65 11.26
C GLN A 13 12.98 2.22 9.89
N PRO A 14 13.91 2.23 8.91
CA PRO A 14 13.65 2.83 7.59
C PRO A 14 12.39 2.32 6.91
N LEU A 15 12.14 1.00 6.90
CA LEU A 15 10.94 0.45 6.27
C LEU A 15 9.68 0.90 7.00
N PHE A 16 9.67 0.86 8.33
CA PHE A 16 8.54 1.32 9.13
C PHE A 16 8.23 2.80 8.85
N MET A 17 9.25 3.64 8.79
CA MET A 17 9.09 5.06 8.48
C MET A 17 8.60 5.28 7.04
N GLN A 18 9.00 4.44 6.09
CA GLN A 18 8.47 4.48 4.73
C GLN A 18 6.97 4.22 4.70
N TYR A 19 6.49 3.22 5.46
CA TYR A 19 5.05 2.98 5.58
C TYR A 19 4.33 4.18 6.17
N HIS A 20 4.86 4.76 7.24
CA HIS A 20 4.27 5.92 7.89
C HIS A 20 4.20 7.13 6.95
N ASN A 21 5.29 7.42 6.26
CA ASN A 21 5.42 8.61 5.39
C ASN A 21 4.65 8.48 4.08
N ASN A 22 4.38 7.26 3.62
CA ASN A 22 3.67 7.03 2.35
C ASN A 22 2.18 6.77 2.52
N MET A 23 1.64 6.81 3.74
CA MET A 23 0.21 6.66 3.97
C MET A 23 -0.54 7.95 3.67
N PRO A 24 -1.71 7.91 3.02
CA PRO A 24 -2.30 6.71 2.41
C PRO A 24 -1.55 6.31 1.13
N PHE A 25 -1.48 5.00 0.87
CA PHE A 25 -0.78 4.48 -0.31
C PHE A 25 -1.50 4.76 -1.62
N ASN A 26 -2.76 5.12 -1.56
CA ASN A 26 -3.56 5.49 -2.71
C ASN A 26 -4.70 6.38 -2.26
N ASP A 27 -5.03 7.39 -3.08
CA ASP A 27 -6.19 8.26 -2.83
C ASP A 27 -7.51 7.51 -2.92
N ASN A 28 -7.55 6.43 -3.71
CA ASN A 28 -8.68 5.52 -3.78
C ASN A 28 -8.64 4.56 -2.59
N MET A 29 -9.60 4.70 -1.68
CA MET A 29 -9.67 3.89 -0.45
C MET A 29 -10.02 2.42 -0.71
N LEU A 30 -10.39 2.05 -1.94
CA LEU A 30 -10.58 0.67 -2.36
C LEU A 30 -9.26 0.01 -2.79
N ARG A 31 -8.17 0.76 -2.81
CA ARG A 31 -6.82 0.30 -3.15
C ARG A 31 -5.80 0.63 -2.05
N PRO A 32 -6.06 0.23 -0.79
CA PRO A 32 -5.22 0.65 0.33
C PRO A 32 -3.96 -0.18 0.53
N CYS A 33 -3.90 -1.39 -0.01
CA CYS A 33 -2.83 -2.33 0.28
C CYS A 33 -1.59 -2.08 -0.58
N PRO A 34 -0.40 -1.84 0.00
CA PRO A 34 0.81 -1.65 -0.79
C PRO A 34 1.29 -2.92 -1.47
N MET A 35 0.96 -4.11 -0.93
CA MET A 35 1.44 -5.38 -1.49
C MET A 35 0.62 -5.84 -2.69
N LEU A 36 -0.71 -5.91 -2.55
CA LEU A 36 -1.58 -6.47 -3.58
C LEU A 36 -2.06 -5.45 -4.59
N GLU A 37 -2.24 -4.21 -4.18
CA GLU A 37 -2.94 -3.19 -4.95
C GLU A 37 -2.05 -2.06 -5.44
N ASN A 38 -0.89 -1.86 -4.78
CA ASN A 38 0.07 -0.82 -5.13
C ASN A 38 1.50 -1.35 -5.12
N PRO A 39 1.83 -2.37 -5.94
CA PRO A 39 3.14 -3.03 -5.87
C PRO A 39 4.33 -2.10 -6.18
N GLU A 40 4.14 -1.09 -7.02
CA GLU A 40 5.21 -0.14 -7.32
C GLU A 40 5.58 0.71 -6.10
N ARG A 41 4.61 1.05 -5.25
CA ARG A 41 4.90 1.73 -3.98
C ARG A 41 5.66 0.84 -3.01
N LEU A 42 5.30 -0.43 -2.91
CA LEU A 42 6.03 -1.39 -2.10
C LEU A 42 7.45 -1.55 -2.59
N ARG A 43 7.63 -1.72 -3.89
CA ARG A 43 8.95 -1.85 -4.54
C ARG A 43 9.84 -0.66 -4.17
N LYS A 44 9.34 0.54 -4.34
CA LYS A 44 10.04 1.78 -4.01
C LYS A 44 10.44 1.86 -2.53
N MET A 45 9.49 1.57 -1.62
CA MET A 45 9.74 1.63 -0.18
C MET A 45 10.81 0.64 0.25
N VAL A 46 10.80 -0.58 -0.28
CA VAL A 46 11.79 -1.60 0.06
C VAL A 46 13.18 -1.22 -0.47
N HIS A 47 13.27 -0.74 -1.70
CA HIS A 47 14.55 -0.30 -2.26
C HIS A 47 15.13 0.89 -1.50
N GLU A 48 14.32 1.89 -1.19
CA GLU A 48 14.78 3.07 -0.44
C GLU A 48 15.20 2.75 1.00
N SER A 49 14.51 1.81 1.64
CA SER A 49 14.80 1.44 3.03
C SER A 49 15.93 0.41 3.17
N GLY A 50 16.28 -0.29 2.09
CA GLY A 50 17.25 -1.38 2.12
C GLY A 50 16.75 -2.62 2.86
N ALA A 51 15.45 -2.75 3.08
CA ALA A 51 14.88 -3.91 3.77
C ALA A 51 15.07 -5.19 2.98
N LYS A 52 15.18 -6.31 3.70
CA LYS A 52 15.37 -7.63 3.13
C LYS A 52 14.29 -8.58 3.62
N SER A 53 14.02 -9.64 2.83
CA SER A 53 13.11 -10.69 3.24
C SER A 53 13.56 -11.32 4.57
N THR A 54 12.60 -11.62 5.43
CA THR A 54 12.83 -12.34 6.68
C THR A 54 12.84 -13.85 6.51
N ASP A 55 12.54 -14.36 5.33
CA ASP A 55 12.61 -15.78 5.02
C ASP A 55 14.09 -16.21 4.93
N MET A 56 14.50 -17.09 5.83
CA MET A 56 15.89 -17.53 5.94
C MET A 56 16.24 -18.68 4.99
N THR A 57 15.23 -19.40 4.50
CA THR A 57 15.45 -20.56 3.62
C THR A 57 15.29 -20.24 2.14
N SER A 58 14.37 -19.36 1.81
CA SER A 58 14.03 -19.04 0.43
C SER A 58 13.62 -17.56 0.32
N PRO A 59 14.55 -16.63 0.56
CA PRO A 59 14.21 -15.21 0.54
C PRO A 59 13.77 -14.77 -0.86
N GLU A 60 12.59 -14.20 -0.95
CA GLU A 60 12.05 -13.69 -2.20
C GLU A 60 12.39 -12.19 -2.35
N PRO A 61 13.07 -11.79 -3.44
CA PRO A 61 13.29 -10.38 -3.72
C PRO A 61 11.96 -9.63 -3.88
N VAL A 62 11.92 -8.36 -3.45
CA VAL A 62 10.71 -7.55 -3.58
C VAL A 62 10.27 -7.39 -5.03
N ASP A 63 11.20 -7.34 -5.96
CA ASP A 63 10.89 -7.23 -7.39
C ASP A 63 10.10 -8.43 -7.91
N ASP A 64 10.45 -9.65 -7.48
CA ASP A 64 9.73 -10.86 -7.85
C ASP A 64 8.32 -10.86 -7.26
N LEU A 65 8.18 -10.48 -6.00
CA LEU A 65 6.88 -10.37 -5.34
C LEU A 65 6.00 -9.35 -6.06
N CYS A 66 6.52 -8.16 -6.34
CA CYS A 66 5.79 -7.11 -7.04
C CYS A 66 5.41 -7.50 -8.46
N ASN A 67 6.26 -8.23 -9.16
CA ASN A 67 5.94 -8.75 -10.49
C ASN A 67 4.77 -9.74 -10.45
N LYS A 68 4.66 -10.55 -9.40
CA LYS A 68 3.53 -11.48 -9.22
C LYS A 68 2.22 -10.76 -8.93
N THR A 69 2.26 -9.66 -8.19
CA THR A 69 1.06 -8.93 -7.77
C THR A 69 0.59 -7.89 -8.78
N THR A 70 1.45 -7.43 -9.68
CA THR A 70 1.14 -6.39 -10.67
C THR A 70 -0.08 -6.71 -11.55
N PRO A 71 -0.22 -7.92 -12.14
CA PRO A 71 -1.40 -8.23 -12.96
C PRO A 71 -2.72 -8.11 -12.20
N TYR A 72 -2.75 -8.54 -10.94
CA TYR A 72 -3.93 -8.38 -10.08
C TYR A 72 -4.20 -6.91 -9.81
N ALA A 73 -3.17 -6.16 -9.44
CA ALA A 73 -3.29 -4.73 -9.13
C ALA A 73 -3.84 -3.94 -10.32
N GLU A 74 -3.36 -4.22 -11.53
CA GLU A 74 -3.84 -3.56 -12.74
C GLU A 74 -5.30 -3.87 -13.05
N ARG A 75 -5.72 -5.13 -12.88
CA ARG A 75 -7.12 -5.53 -13.10
C ARG A 75 -8.05 -4.90 -12.07
N TRP A 76 -7.65 -4.90 -10.80
CA TRP A 76 -8.43 -4.29 -9.72
C TRP A 76 -8.51 -2.78 -9.85
N GLU A 77 -7.44 -2.14 -10.29
CA GLU A 77 -7.38 -0.68 -10.47
C GLU A 77 -8.56 -0.15 -11.27
N LYS A 78 -8.84 -0.73 -12.41
CA LYS A 78 -9.94 -0.31 -13.29
C LYS A 78 -11.27 -0.38 -12.57
N LYS A 79 -11.55 -1.50 -11.91
CA LYS A 79 -12.82 -1.72 -11.21
C LYS A 79 -12.93 -0.87 -9.94
N ALA A 80 -11.84 -0.76 -9.20
CA ALA A 80 -11.81 0.04 -7.98
C ALA A 80 -12.02 1.53 -8.27
N ASP A 81 -11.42 2.05 -9.33
CA ASP A 81 -11.59 3.45 -9.72
C ASP A 81 -13.01 3.75 -10.17
N GLU A 82 -13.65 2.84 -10.92
CA GLU A 82 -15.06 2.95 -11.26
C GLU A 82 -15.95 3.02 -10.03
N LEU A 83 -15.79 2.06 -9.12
CA LEU A 83 -16.59 1.97 -7.89
C LEU A 83 -16.37 3.19 -6.99
N TRP A 84 -15.16 3.69 -6.94
CA TRP A 84 -14.82 4.86 -6.14
C TRP A 84 -15.50 6.13 -6.68
N LYS A 85 -15.51 6.30 -7.99
CA LYS A 85 -16.21 7.42 -8.65
C LYS A 85 -17.71 7.36 -8.41
N GLU A 86 -18.32 6.18 -8.55
CA GLU A 86 -19.74 5.98 -8.29
C GLU A 86 -20.09 6.30 -6.83
N ASN A 87 -19.28 5.85 -5.89
CA ASN A 87 -19.48 6.13 -4.47
C ASN A 87 -19.37 7.63 -4.16
N ARG A 88 -18.46 8.33 -4.77
CA ARG A 88 -18.34 9.79 -4.62
C ARG A 88 -19.54 10.52 -5.16
N ARG A 89 -20.04 10.14 -6.34
CA ARG A 89 -21.25 10.70 -6.92
C ARG A 89 -22.46 10.49 -6.01
N ALA A 90 -22.63 9.29 -5.49
CA ALA A 90 -23.72 8.97 -4.57
C ALA A 90 -23.66 9.82 -3.30
N LYS A 91 -22.48 10.07 -2.75
CA LYS A 91 -22.28 10.95 -1.60
C LYS A 91 -22.60 12.42 -1.92
N GLU A 92 -22.18 12.88 -3.08
CA GLU A 92 -22.47 14.25 -3.54
C GLU A 92 -23.97 14.46 -3.74
N GLU A 93 -24.68 13.53 -4.37
CA GLU A 93 -26.12 13.55 -4.55
C GLU A 93 -26.86 13.57 -3.21
N LYS A 94 -26.44 12.73 -2.24
CA LYS A 94 -27.01 12.74 -0.90
C LYS A 94 -26.80 14.07 -0.18
N SER A 95 -25.64 14.67 -0.33
CA SER A 95 -25.34 15.98 0.26
C SER A 95 -26.23 17.07 -0.32
N ILE A 96 -26.46 17.08 -1.63
CA ILE A 96 -27.34 18.01 -2.31
C ILE A 96 -28.79 17.82 -1.84
N ASN A 97 -29.25 16.59 -1.75
CA ASN A 97 -30.60 16.26 -1.28
C ASN A 97 -30.82 16.63 0.19
N HIS A 98 -29.77 16.67 1.00
CA HIS A 98 -29.83 17.06 2.41
C HIS A 98 -29.97 18.58 2.61
N ILE A 99 -29.51 19.36 1.64
CA ILE A 99 -29.55 20.81 1.67
C ILE A 99 -30.94 21.35 1.24
N ILE A 100 -31.64 20.56 0.47
CA ILE A 100 -32.99 20.87 0.00
C ILE A 100 -34.05 20.37 0.98
#